data_e941e331a4248f5d4127d1b4ce56282c
#
_entry.id   e941e331a4248f5d4127d1b4ce56282c
#
_cell.length_a   1.000
_cell.length_b   1.000
_cell.length_c   1.000
_cell.angle_alpha   90.00
_cell.angle_beta   90.00
_cell.angle_gamma   90.00
#
_symmetry.space_group_name_H-M   'P 1'
#
loop_
_entity.id
_entity.type
_entity.pdbx_description
1 polymer ?
#
loop_
_entity_poly.entity_id
_entity_poly.type
_entity_poly.pdbx_seq_one_letter_code
_entity_poly.pdbx_strand_id
1 'polypeptide(L)'
;ELAQLKYRLPRLLGMGKVLSRQGASGVGMRGPGEKKLEIDRRRIRRRVFELEQELGEIEKQRGLRRAKRAANPIPVIALVGYTNAGKSTLLNLLSGADALAEDKLFATLDPIVRKVCLPHGSECLLSDTVGFINKLPHDLVNAFKSTLDEVSDADLVLHVVDCASDYYEVQMHVVEDVLTSLGAIDTPRIEVYNKIDKPEAKPRSNGGIAISAATGAGIDALLKAIEEALAKTQVKLDIVVPYEKYAALQMIRQTATILAETHEEDGTHMTLLLNESET
;
A
#
# COMPACT_ATOMS: atom_id res chain seq x y z
N GLU A 1 -8.13 9.22 -14.67
CA GLU A 1 -8.27 9.58 -16.08
C GLU A 1 -8.47 8.33 -16.94
N LEU A 2 -7.62 7.30 -16.85
CA LEU A 2 -7.70 6.07 -17.64
C LEU A 2 -9.06 5.35 -17.48
N ALA A 3 -9.53 5.13 -16.25
CA ALA A 3 -10.82 4.51 -15.97
C ALA A 3 -12.00 5.31 -16.55
N GLN A 4 -11.97 6.63 -16.44
CA GLN A 4 -12.98 7.51 -17.02
C GLN A 4 -13.01 7.43 -18.54
N LEU A 5 -11.85 7.38 -19.18
CA LEU A 5 -11.73 7.28 -20.64
C LEU A 5 -12.20 5.91 -21.14
N LYS A 6 -11.82 4.82 -20.46
CA LYS A 6 -12.31 3.46 -20.75
C LYS A 6 -13.83 3.34 -20.60
N TYR A 7 -14.42 3.98 -19.58
CA TYR A 7 -15.87 4.02 -19.37
C TYR A 7 -16.61 4.83 -20.43
N ARG A 8 -16.02 5.93 -20.92
CA ARG A 8 -16.63 6.78 -21.98
C ARG A 8 -16.57 6.14 -23.35
N LEU A 9 -15.54 5.36 -23.65
CA LEU A 9 -15.30 4.78 -24.97
C LEU A 9 -16.46 3.90 -25.49
N PRO A 10 -17.07 2.95 -24.74
CA PRO A 10 -18.22 2.16 -25.16
C PRO A 10 -19.50 3.00 -25.36
N ARG A 11 -19.69 4.04 -24.55
CA ARG A 11 -20.86 4.92 -24.64
C ARG A 11 -20.87 5.74 -25.94
N LEU A 12 -19.71 6.18 -26.40
CA LEU A 12 -19.56 6.79 -27.73
C LEU A 12 -19.84 5.80 -28.87
N LEU A 13 -19.69 4.48 -28.61
CA LEU A 13 -20.09 3.42 -29.55
C LEU A 13 -21.61 3.28 -29.68
N GLY A 14 -22.36 3.42 -28.59
CA GLY A 14 -23.82 3.36 -28.58
C GLY A 14 -24.48 4.56 -29.25
N MET A 15 -23.94 5.76 -29.08
CA MET A 15 -24.47 6.99 -29.67
C MET A 15 -24.38 7.00 -31.20
N GLY A 16 -23.34 6.42 -31.81
CA GLY A 16 -23.21 6.30 -33.27
C GLY A 16 -24.31 5.45 -33.90
N LYS A 17 -24.75 4.37 -33.23
CA LYS A 17 -25.85 3.50 -33.70
C LYS A 17 -27.24 4.15 -33.60
N VAL A 18 -27.44 5.05 -32.67
CA VAL A 18 -28.69 5.77 -32.47
C VAL A 18 -28.82 6.89 -33.50
N LEU A 19 -27.74 7.60 -33.81
CA LEU A 19 -27.70 8.66 -34.81
C LEU A 19 -27.82 8.12 -36.24
N SER A 20 -27.30 6.94 -36.55
CA SER A 20 -27.44 6.30 -37.85
C SER A 20 -28.85 5.73 -38.09
N ARG A 21 -29.67 5.44 -37.05
CA ARG A 21 -31.06 5.01 -37.17
C ARG A 21 -32.04 6.17 -37.44
N GLN A 22 -31.69 7.41 -37.06
CA GLN A 22 -32.51 8.59 -37.34
C GLN A 22 -32.29 9.17 -38.75
N GLY A 23 -31.29 8.70 -39.49
CA GLY A 23 -30.92 9.17 -40.81
C GLY A 23 -31.25 8.21 -41.96
N ALA A 24 -32.24 7.30 -41.82
CA ALA A 24 -32.62 6.34 -42.83
C ALA A 24 -33.51 6.97 -43.92
N SER A 25 -32.94 7.91 -44.67
CA SER A 25 -33.47 8.33 -45.99
C SER A 25 -32.37 9.06 -46.74
N GLY A 26 -31.66 8.34 -47.63
CA GLY A 26 -30.76 8.97 -48.62
C GLY A 26 -29.29 8.48 -48.57
N VAL A 27 -28.98 7.70 -49.59
CA VAL A 27 -27.68 7.42 -50.22
C VAL A 27 -26.41 8.04 -49.57
N GLY A 28 -25.61 7.22 -48.85
CA GLY A 28 -24.17 7.18 -49.08
C GLY A 28 -23.27 8.28 -48.48
N MET A 29 -23.75 9.26 -47.67
CA MET A 29 -22.88 10.27 -47.10
C MET A 29 -22.81 10.11 -45.59
N ARG A 30 -21.61 9.74 -45.06
CA ARG A 30 -21.26 9.86 -43.62
C ARG A 30 -21.43 11.31 -43.20
N GLY A 31 -22.42 11.61 -42.37
CA GLY A 31 -22.72 12.95 -41.89
C GLY A 31 -21.57 13.56 -41.07
N PRO A 32 -21.48 14.91 -40.98
CA PRO A 32 -20.42 15.60 -40.23
C PRO A 32 -20.34 15.18 -38.73
N GLY A 33 -21.46 14.71 -38.15
CA GLY A 33 -21.52 14.19 -36.79
C GLY A 33 -20.80 12.84 -36.60
N GLU A 34 -20.86 11.95 -37.59
CA GLU A 34 -20.15 10.65 -37.56
C GLU A 34 -18.62 10.84 -37.63
N LYS A 35 -18.16 11.80 -38.50
CA LYS A 35 -16.72 12.14 -38.55
C LYS A 35 -16.22 12.70 -37.24
N LYS A 36 -16.98 13.55 -36.56
CA LYS A 36 -16.62 14.11 -35.27
C LYS A 36 -16.50 13.05 -34.15
N LEU A 37 -17.49 12.15 -34.08
CA LEU A 37 -17.47 11.02 -33.12
C LEU A 37 -16.29 10.07 -33.38
N GLU A 38 -15.92 9.85 -34.64
CA GLU A 38 -14.77 8.99 -34.96
C GLU A 38 -13.44 9.65 -34.61
N ILE A 39 -13.32 10.96 -34.76
CA ILE A 39 -12.15 11.74 -34.33
C ILE A 39 -12.05 11.69 -32.82
N ASP A 40 -13.13 11.93 -32.07
CA ASP A 40 -13.15 11.89 -30.61
C ASP A 40 -12.78 10.50 -30.08
N ARG A 41 -13.29 9.42 -30.72
CA ARG A 41 -12.93 8.04 -30.40
C ARG A 41 -11.44 7.76 -30.62
N ARG A 42 -10.87 8.24 -31.73
CA ARG A 42 -9.45 8.08 -32.04
C ARG A 42 -8.60 8.81 -31.02
N ARG A 43 -9.01 10.04 -30.62
CA ARG A 43 -8.35 10.82 -29.58
C ARG A 43 -8.38 10.12 -28.23
N ILE A 44 -9.54 9.58 -27.80
CA ILE A 44 -9.68 8.86 -26.52
C ILE A 44 -8.85 7.56 -26.55
N ARG A 45 -8.88 6.78 -27.64
CA ARG A 45 -8.06 5.56 -27.75
C ARG A 45 -6.58 5.86 -27.67
N ARG A 46 -6.14 6.93 -28.34
CA ARG A 46 -4.75 7.36 -28.28
C ARG A 46 -4.35 7.74 -26.84
N ARG A 47 -5.19 8.50 -26.15
CA ARG A 47 -4.94 8.89 -24.75
C ARG A 47 -4.97 7.71 -23.79
N VAL A 48 -5.86 6.75 -23.98
CA VAL A 48 -5.88 5.48 -23.26
C VAL A 48 -4.55 4.73 -23.44
N PHE A 49 -4.09 4.61 -24.69
CA PHE A 49 -2.81 3.95 -24.98
C PHE A 49 -1.61 4.66 -24.34
N GLU A 50 -1.56 5.98 -24.41
CA GLU A 50 -0.51 6.77 -23.76
C GLU A 50 -0.49 6.56 -22.24
N LEU A 51 -1.66 6.60 -21.58
CA LEU A 51 -1.79 6.36 -20.15
C LEU A 51 -1.43 4.91 -19.75
N GLU A 52 -1.76 3.92 -20.59
CA GLU A 52 -1.35 2.52 -20.35
C GLU A 52 0.17 2.35 -20.45
N GLN A 53 0.83 3.05 -21.35
CA GLN A 53 2.30 3.08 -21.46
C GLN A 53 2.93 3.75 -20.23
N GLU A 54 2.42 4.92 -19.83
CA GLU A 54 2.88 5.64 -18.65
C GLU A 54 2.75 4.76 -17.38
N LEU A 55 1.63 4.04 -17.22
CA LEU A 55 1.42 3.10 -16.11
C LEU A 55 2.40 1.93 -16.17
N GLY A 56 2.65 1.36 -17.34
CA GLY A 56 3.64 0.28 -17.50
C GLY A 56 5.07 0.70 -17.15
N GLU A 57 5.44 1.95 -17.44
CA GLU A 57 6.74 2.48 -17.01
C GLU A 57 6.82 2.69 -15.49
N ILE A 58 5.74 3.18 -14.88
CA ILE A 58 5.64 3.31 -13.43
C ILE A 58 5.75 1.94 -12.75
N GLU A 59 5.06 0.92 -13.27
CA GLU A 59 5.13 -0.46 -12.75
C GLU A 59 6.55 -1.02 -12.84
N LYS A 60 7.25 -0.80 -13.96
CA LYS A 60 8.68 -1.19 -14.10
C LYS A 60 9.58 -0.49 -13.07
N GLN A 61 9.40 0.82 -12.90
CA GLN A 61 10.19 1.57 -11.91
C GLN A 61 9.90 1.10 -10.48
N ARG A 62 8.64 0.77 -10.18
CA ARG A 62 8.24 0.19 -8.89
C ARG A 62 8.85 -1.20 -8.69
N GLY A 63 8.85 -2.06 -9.71
CA GLY A 63 9.54 -3.36 -9.67
C GLY A 63 11.04 -3.24 -9.36
N LEU A 64 11.72 -2.25 -9.95
CA LEU A 64 13.12 -1.96 -9.64
C LEU A 64 13.32 -1.43 -8.22
N ARG A 65 12.37 -0.63 -7.71
CA ARG A 65 12.39 -0.18 -6.31
C ARG A 65 12.13 -1.33 -5.34
N ARG A 66 11.21 -2.26 -5.65
CA ARG A 66 10.99 -3.48 -4.87
C ARG A 66 12.26 -4.33 -4.78
N ALA A 67 12.92 -4.60 -5.90
CA ALA A 67 14.18 -5.34 -5.90
C ALA A 67 15.28 -4.66 -5.07
N LYS A 68 15.31 -3.32 -5.05
CA LYS A 68 16.22 -2.57 -4.17
C LYS A 68 15.78 -2.59 -2.69
N ARG A 69 14.47 -2.66 -2.42
CA ARG A 69 13.93 -2.78 -1.05
C ARG A 69 14.17 -4.16 -0.47
N ALA A 70 14.03 -5.23 -1.29
CA ALA A 70 14.37 -6.60 -0.87
C ALA A 70 15.84 -6.74 -0.44
N ALA A 71 16.72 -5.87 -0.93
CA ALA A 71 18.10 -5.76 -0.46
C ALA A 71 18.28 -4.83 0.75
N ASN A 72 17.18 -4.25 1.30
CA ASN A 72 17.25 -3.32 2.42
C ASN A 72 16.70 -4.00 3.68
N PRO A 73 17.47 -4.14 4.74
CA PRO A 73 17.06 -4.84 5.96
C PRO A 73 15.98 -4.10 6.78
N ILE A 74 15.54 -2.91 6.34
CA ILE A 74 14.53 -2.12 7.08
C ILE A 74 13.12 -2.63 6.73
N PRO A 75 12.36 -3.18 7.70
CA PRO A 75 11.02 -3.69 7.47
C PRO A 75 10.03 -2.60 7.04
N VAL A 76 9.09 -2.98 6.18
CA VAL A 76 8.05 -2.09 5.65
C VAL A 76 6.71 -2.41 6.29
N ILE A 77 6.06 -1.41 6.83
CA ILE A 77 4.74 -1.49 7.45
C ILE A 77 3.74 -0.70 6.61
N ALA A 78 2.66 -1.33 6.18
CA ALA A 78 1.60 -0.66 5.43
C ALA A 78 0.45 -0.24 6.36
N LEU A 79 0.05 1.03 6.29
CA LEU A 79 -1.18 1.53 6.92
C LEU A 79 -2.36 1.27 5.98
N VAL A 80 -3.30 0.45 6.40
CA VAL A 80 -4.55 0.21 5.68
C VAL A 80 -5.75 0.60 6.55
N GLY A 81 -6.86 0.91 5.93
CA GLY A 81 -8.08 1.24 6.65
C GLY A 81 -9.02 2.10 5.82
N TYR A 82 -10.24 2.24 6.31
CA TYR A 82 -11.27 3.02 5.65
C TYR A 82 -10.85 4.50 5.52
N THR A 83 -11.45 5.23 4.55
CA THR A 83 -11.20 6.68 4.44
C THR A 83 -11.55 7.38 5.74
N ASN A 84 -10.74 8.36 6.12
CA ASN A 84 -10.88 9.12 7.37
C ASN A 84 -10.75 8.29 8.66
N ALA A 85 -10.14 7.09 8.63
CA ALA A 85 -9.82 6.33 9.84
C ALA A 85 -8.65 6.93 10.64
N GLY A 86 -7.93 7.89 10.07
CA GLY A 86 -6.81 8.60 10.71
C GLY A 86 -5.43 8.03 10.38
N LYS A 87 -5.26 7.34 9.24
CA LYS A 87 -3.96 6.78 8.78
C LYS A 87 -2.88 7.84 8.65
N SER A 88 -3.15 8.90 7.88
CA SER A 88 -2.18 9.98 7.65
C SER A 88 -1.87 10.75 8.95
N THR A 89 -2.85 10.91 9.85
CA THR A 89 -2.62 11.49 11.17
C THR A 89 -1.67 10.62 12.00
N LEU A 90 -1.88 9.30 11.98
CA LEU A 90 -1.02 8.35 12.66
C LEU A 90 0.39 8.34 12.06
N LEU A 91 0.52 8.36 10.73
CA LEU A 91 1.82 8.46 10.05
C LEU A 91 2.59 9.71 10.49
N ASN A 92 1.93 10.87 10.52
CA ASN A 92 2.54 12.13 10.93
C ASN A 92 3.01 12.08 12.38
N LEU A 93 2.16 11.57 13.28
CA LEU A 93 2.50 11.43 14.70
C LEU A 93 3.72 10.52 14.90
N LEU A 94 3.76 9.36 14.25
CA LEU A 94 4.84 8.39 14.41
C LEU A 94 6.16 8.83 13.74
N SER A 95 6.08 9.60 12.66
CA SER A 95 7.26 10.09 11.95
C SER A 95 7.80 11.43 12.48
N GLY A 96 7.10 12.07 13.40
CA GLY A 96 7.45 13.41 13.89
C GLY A 96 7.37 14.51 12.81
N ALA A 97 6.62 14.29 11.75
CA ALA A 97 6.50 15.21 10.63
C ALA A 97 5.18 16.00 10.68
N ASP A 98 5.26 17.32 10.58
CA ASP A 98 4.12 18.23 10.44
C ASP A 98 3.59 18.26 9.00
N ALA A 99 3.09 17.14 8.49
CA ALA A 99 2.39 17.14 7.22
C ALA A 99 0.89 17.37 7.44
N LEU A 100 0.28 18.25 6.62
CA LEU A 100 -1.15 18.55 6.68
C LEU A 100 -1.99 17.28 6.48
N ALA A 101 -2.54 16.76 7.56
CA ALA A 101 -3.57 15.74 7.51
C ALA A 101 -4.89 16.45 7.20
N GLU A 102 -5.40 16.29 5.99
CA GLU A 102 -6.69 16.87 5.60
C GLU A 102 -7.83 15.91 5.93
N ASP A 103 -8.88 16.42 6.54
CA ASP A 103 -10.13 15.69 6.85
C ASP A 103 -10.99 15.50 5.59
N LYS A 104 -10.38 14.99 4.50
CA LYS A 104 -11.03 14.77 3.21
C LYS A 104 -10.97 13.30 2.81
N LEU A 105 -12.02 12.86 2.12
CA LEU A 105 -12.01 11.55 1.46
C LEU A 105 -10.87 11.51 0.43
N PHE A 106 -10.04 10.45 0.44
CA PHE A 106 -8.86 10.30 -0.42
C PHE A 106 -7.81 11.40 -0.23
N ALA A 107 -7.54 11.79 1.01
CA ALA A 107 -6.47 12.75 1.32
C ALA A 107 -5.10 12.29 0.82
N THR A 108 -4.87 10.98 0.78
CA THR A 108 -3.63 10.37 0.25
C THR A 108 -3.95 9.64 -1.06
N LEU A 109 -3.41 10.12 -2.17
CA LEU A 109 -3.51 9.49 -3.50
C LEU A 109 -2.20 8.79 -3.88
N ASP A 110 -1.06 9.37 -3.51
CA ASP A 110 0.26 8.78 -3.69
C ASP A 110 0.75 8.23 -2.34
N PRO A 111 1.33 7.02 -2.30
CA PRO A 111 1.84 6.46 -1.06
C PRO A 111 2.97 7.33 -0.49
N ILE A 112 2.82 7.72 0.76
CA ILE A 112 3.83 8.49 1.50
C ILE A 112 4.57 7.50 2.41
N VAL A 113 5.87 7.32 2.16
CA VAL A 113 6.72 6.48 3.00
C VAL A 113 7.52 7.34 3.97
N ARG A 114 7.50 6.97 5.25
CA ARG A 114 8.23 7.64 6.32
C ARG A 114 9.02 6.64 7.15
N LYS A 115 10.18 7.05 7.62
CA LYS A 115 11.00 6.29 8.54
C LYS A 115 10.51 6.55 9.96
N VAL A 116 10.36 5.49 10.73
CA VAL A 116 9.92 5.53 12.14
C VAL A 116 10.94 4.75 12.98
N CYS A 117 11.34 5.32 14.11
CA CYS A 117 12.20 4.66 15.09
C CYS A 117 11.34 3.94 16.13
N LEU A 118 11.63 2.67 16.39
CA LEU A 118 10.97 1.85 17.40
C LEU A 118 11.64 2.00 18.78
N PRO A 119 10.99 1.60 19.88
CA PRO A 119 11.48 1.87 21.24
C PRO A 119 12.88 1.37 21.54
N HIS A 120 13.29 0.21 21.00
CA HIS A 120 14.64 -0.35 21.22
C HIS A 120 15.67 0.05 20.16
N GLY A 121 15.37 1.10 19.36
CA GLY A 121 16.30 1.68 18.39
C GLY A 121 16.30 1.03 17.02
N SER A 122 15.48 0.00 16.79
CA SER A 122 15.24 -0.52 15.47
C SER A 122 14.41 0.47 14.63
N GLU A 123 14.52 0.37 13.31
CA GLU A 123 13.88 1.29 12.38
C GLU A 123 12.94 0.54 11.45
N CYS A 124 11.83 1.17 11.09
CA CYS A 124 10.91 0.65 10.09
C CYS A 124 10.47 1.74 9.11
N LEU A 125 10.01 1.35 7.94
CA LEU A 125 9.38 2.23 6.97
C LEU A 125 7.87 2.09 7.10
N LEU A 126 7.18 3.20 7.37
CA LEU A 126 5.73 3.24 7.46
C LEU A 126 5.19 3.88 6.17
N SER A 127 4.36 3.13 5.45
CA SER A 127 3.73 3.57 4.19
C SER A 127 2.26 3.87 4.41
N ASP A 128 1.83 5.11 4.15
CA ASP A 128 0.41 5.46 4.10
C ASP A 128 -0.18 5.05 2.75
N THR A 129 -1.30 4.38 2.76
CA THR A 129 -1.99 3.93 1.56
C THR A 129 -3.29 4.69 1.35
N VAL A 130 -3.84 4.57 0.15
CA VAL A 130 -5.16 5.15 -0.17
C VAL A 130 -6.23 4.55 0.74
N GLY A 131 -7.07 5.43 1.33
CA GLY A 131 -8.19 4.98 2.16
C GLY A 131 -9.25 4.22 1.35
N PHE A 132 -9.73 3.10 1.88
CA PHE A 132 -10.78 2.31 1.26
C PHE A 132 -12.16 2.95 1.44
N ILE A 133 -13.05 2.73 0.46
CA ILE A 133 -14.45 3.13 0.50
C ILE A 133 -15.35 1.95 0.15
N ASN A 134 -16.58 2.00 0.64
CA ASN A 134 -17.59 1.01 0.29
C ASN A 134 -17.91 1.07 -1.22
N LYS A 135 -18.00 -0.09 -1.87
CA LYS A 135 -18.29 -0.24 -3.31
C LYS A 135 -17.26 0.49 -4.20
N LEU A 136 -15.97 0.26 -3.96
CA LEU A 136 -14.94 0.70 -4.90
C LEU A 136 -15.30 0.14 -6.29
N PRO A 137 -15.53 0.97 -7.32
CA PRO A 137 -15.75 0.47 -8.67
C PRO A 137 -14.53 -0.35 -9.12
N HIS A 138 -14.75 -1.49 -9.79
CA HIS A 138 -13.66 -2.35 -10.27
C HIS A 138 -12.62 -1.60 -11.10
N ASP A 139 -13.05 -0.57 -11.83
CA ASP A 139 -12.15 0.30 -12.60
C ASP A 139 -11.22 1.13 -11.71
N LEU A 140 -11.69 1.52 -10.51
CA LEU A 140 -10.87 2.22 -9.50
C LEU A 140 -9.95 1.25 -8.76
N VAL A 141 -10.36 0.02 -8.49
CA VAL A 141 -9.48 -1.01 -7.93
C VAL A 141 -8.26 -1.21 -8.84
N ASN A 142 -8.48 -1.32 -10.15
CA ASN A 142 -7.38 -1.44 -11.11
C ASN A 142 -6.50 -0.18 -11.19
N ALA A 143 -7.07 1.01 -11.02
CA ALA A 143 -6.30 2.26 -10.97
C ALA A 143 -5.47 2.40 -9.68
N PHE A 144 -5.96 1.88 -8.56
CA PHE A 144 -5.27 1.87 -7.28
C PHE A 144 -4.45 0.61 -7.04
N LYS A 145 -4.55 -0.41 -7.90
CA LYS A 145 -3.82 -1.67 -7.74
C LYS A 145 -2.33 -1.42 -7.50
N SER A 146 -1.75 -0.49 -8.22
CA SER A 146 -0.33 -0.13 -8.09
C SER A 146 0.05 0.53 -6.75
N THR A 147 -0.88 1.22 -6.07
CA THR A 147 -0.67 1.76 -4.72
C THR A 147 -0.97 0.72 -3.64
N LEU A 148 -1.85 -0.22 -3.97
CA LEU A 148 -2.23 -1.32 -3.11
C LEU A 148 -1.25 -2.51 -3.19
N ASP A 149 -0.47 -2.62 -4.26
CA ASP A 149 0.63 -3.58 -4.37
C ASP A 149 1.69 -3.38 -3.25
N GLU A 150 1.82 -2.15 -2.71
CA GLU A 150 2.69 -1.89 -1.55
C GLU A 150 2.21 -2.59 -0.26
N VAL A 151 0.91 -2.89 -0.16
CA VAL A 151 0.35 -3.65 0.97
C VAL A 151 0.74 -5.12 0.88
N SER A 152 0.75 -5.68 -0.34
CA SER A 152 1.16 -7.07 -0.58
C SER A 152 2.66 -7.30 -0.33
N ASP A 153 3.46 -6.24 -0.47
CA ASP A 153 4.91 -6.27 -0.28
C ASP A 153 5.32 -5.85 1.15
N ALA A 154 4.36 -5.61 2.05
CA ALA A 154 4.64 -5.18 3.42
C ALA A 154 4.93 -6.38 4.32
N ASP A 155 5.88 -6.21 5.25
CA ASP A 155 6.20 -7.20 6.29
C ASP A 155 5.13 -7.24 7.39
N LEU A 156 4.42 -6.13 7.59
CA LEU A 156 3.35 -5.97 8.57
C LEU A 156 2.28 -5.00 8.08
N VAL A 157 1.03 -5.30 8.34
CA VAL A 157 -0.10 -4.42 8.05
C VAL A 157 -0.68 -3.85 9.35
N LEU A 158 -0.81 -2.53 9.43
CA LEU A 158 -1.59 -1.87 10.48
C LEU A 158 -2.98 -1.51 9.94
N HIS A 159 -3.98 -2.24 10.39
CA HIS A 159 -5.37 -1.98 10.04
C HIS A 159 -5.96 -0.91 10.95
N VAL A 160 -5.97 0.34 10.50
CA VAL A 160 -6.47 1.50 11.27
C VAL A 160 -7.98 1.60 11.13
N VAL A 161 -8.68 1.55 12.26
CA VAL A 161 -10.13 1.52 12.38
C VAL A 161 -10.61 2.75 13.15
N ASP A 162 -11.58 3.48 12.62
CA ASP A 162 -12.27 4.54 13.38
C ASP A 162 -13.30 3.93 14.32
N CYS A 163 -12.92 3.65 15.57
CA CYS A 163 -13.80 3.02 16.55
C CYS A 163 -14.89 3.93 17.11
N ALA A 164 -14.94 5.19 16.71
CA ALA A 164 -16.03 6.12 17.00
C ALA A 164 -17.16 6.07 15.95
N SER A 165 -16.94 5.36 14.83
CA SER A 165 -17.97 5.17 13.79
C SER A 165 -18.92 4.04 14.18
N ASP A 166 -20.24 4.25 14.10
CA ASP A 166 -21.23 3.20 14.31
C ASP A 166 -21.15 2.05 13.28
N TYR A 167 -20.47 2.29 12.15
CA TYR A 167 -20.32 1.34 11.04
C TYR A 167 -18.92 0.72 10.95
N TYR A 168 -18.08 0.85 11.98
CA TYR A 168 -16.69 0.43 11.90
C TYR A 168 -16.52 -1.07 11.59
N GLU A 169 -17.42 -1.93 12.06
CA GLU A 169 -17.38 -3.36 11.74
C GLU A 169 -17.60 -3.65 10.25
N VAL A 170 -18.57 -2.95 9.64
CA VAL A 170 -18.79 -3.04 8.17
C VAL A 170 -17.60 -2.50 7.42
N GLN A 171 -16.99 -1.41 7.90
CA GLN A 171 -15.78 -0.85 7.30
C GLN A 171 -14.59 -1.80 7.39
N MET A 172 -14.43 -2.53 8.51
CA MET A 172 -13.40 -3.56 8.66
C MET A 172 -13.56 -4.67 7.62
N HIS A 173 -14.77 -5.19 7.43
CA HIS A 173 -15.03 -6.22 6.41
C HIS A 173 -14.71 -5.73 4.99
N VAL A 174 -15.03 -4.48 4.66
CA VAL A 174 -14.66 -3.90 3.35
C VAL A 174 -13.14 -3.90 3.15
N VAL A 175 -12.37 -3.59 4.20
CA VAL A 175 -10.91 -3.62 4.14
C VAL A 175 -10.40 -5.05 3.97
N GLU A 176 -10.96 -6.02 4.68
CA GLU A 176 -10.62 -7.44 4.58
C GLU A 176 -10.89 -8.01 3.17
N ASP A 177 -12.04 -7.68 2.57
CA ASP A 177 -12.38 -8.06 1.19
C ASP A 177 -11.34 -7.53 0.19
N VAL A 178 -10.90 -6.29 0.40
CA VAL A 178 -9.86 -5.69 -0.46
C VAL A 178 -8.51 -6.38 -0.24
N LEU A 179 -8.07 -6.60 1.00
CA LEU A 179 -6.83 -7.32 1.31
C LEU A 179 -6.83 -8.73 0.70
N THR A 180 -7.96 -9.43 0.77
CA THR A 180 -8.15 -10.73 0.13
C THR A 180 -7.99 -10.64 -1.39
N SER A 181 -8.60 -9.63 -2.02
CA SER A 181 -8.50 -9.42 -3.47
C SER A 181 -7.08 -9.08 -3.95
N LEU A 182 -6.25 -8.56 -3.06
CA LEU A 182 -4.84 -8.23 -3.31
C LEU A 182 -3.88 -9.39 -3.01
N GLY A 183 -4.37 -10.51 -2.43
CA GLY A 183 -3.54 -11.61 -1.97
C GLY A 183 -2.71 -11.29 -0.72
N ALA A 184 -3.08 -10.25 0.03
CA ALA A 184 -2.40 -9.80 1.24
C ALA A 184 -3.10 -10.27 2.54
N ILE A 185 -3.94 -11.30 2.45
CA ILE A 185 -4.71 -11.79 3.61
C ILE A 185 -3.80 -12.48 4.64
N ASP A 186 -2.73 -13.13 4.18
CA ASP A 186 -1.79 -13.87 5.01
C ASP A 186 -0.68 -12.97 5.62
N THR A 187 -0.58 -11.71 5.19
CA THR A 187 0.37 -10.76 5.78
C THR A 187 0.05 -10.53 7.25
N PRO A 188 1.06 -10.61 8.17
CA PRO A 188 0.87 -10.31 9.58
C PRO A 188 0.14 -8.98 9.79
N ARG A 189 -0.85 -8.95 10.69
CA ARG A 189 -1.71 -7.78 10.83
C ARG A 189 -1.96 -7.43 12.29
N ILE A 190 -1.94 -6.12 12.59
CA ILE A 190 -2.35 -5.55 13.86
C ILE A 190 -3.58 -4.67 13.64
N GLU A 191 -4.67 -4.90 14.35
CA GLU A 191 -5.83 -4.03 14.38
C GLU A 191 -5.56 -2.83 15.30
N VAL A 192 -5.76 -1.61 14.79
CA VAL A 192 -5.51 -0.36 15.50
C VAL A 192 -6.81 0.41 15.59
N TYR A 193 -7.45 0.39 16.77
CA TYR A 193 -8.68 1.12 17.05
C TYR A 193 -8.36 2.57 17.38
N ASN A 194 -8.47 3.44 16.39
CA ASN A 194 -8.15 4.86 16.50
C ASN A 194 -9.38 5.69 16.94
N LYS A 195 -9.10 6.91 17.39
CA LYS A 195 -10.07 7.92 17.84
C LYS A 195 -10.75 7.58 19.16
N ILE A 196 -10.02 6.93 20.09
CA ILE A 196 -10.54 6.67 21.45
C ILE A 196 -10.76 7.94 22.28
N ASP A 197 -10.28 9.09 21.82
CA ASP A 197 -10.57 10.41 22.40
C ASP A 197 -12.01 10.85 22.21
N LYS A 198 -12.74 10.22 21.29
CA LYS A 198 -14.15 10.56 21.04
C LYS A 198 -15.08 9.82 22.01
N PRO A 199 -16.15 10.49 22.50
CA PRO A 199 -17.11 9.88 23.44
C PRO A 199 -17.83 8.65 22.89
N GLU A 200 -18.00 8.55 21.57
CA GLU A 200 -18.68 7.46 20.88
C GLU A 200 -17.78 6.24 20.65
N ALA A 201 -16.49 6.35 20.99
CA ALA A 201 -15.51 5.29 20.73
C ALA A 201 -15.86 3.99 21.46
N LYS A 202 -15.89 2.89 20.70
CA LYS A 202 -16.20 1.53 21.19
C LYS A 202 -15.14 0.55 20.67
N PRO A 203 -13.89 0.62 21.15
CA PRO A 203 -12.86 -0.34 20.74
C PRO A 203 -13.25 -1.76 21.20
N ARG A 204 -12.95 -2.77 20.38
CA ARG A 204 -13.16 -4.16 20.81
C ARG A 204 -12.23 -4.52 21.96
N SER A 205 -12.74 -5.24 22.94
CA SER A 205 -12.00 -5.67 24.13
C SER A 205 -10.97 -6.77 23.83
N ASN A 206 -11.17 -7.52 22.76
CA ASN A 206 -10.35 -8.68 22.40
C ASN A 206 -9.68 -8.48 21.04
N GLY A 207 -8.36 -8.32 21.04
CA GLY A 207 -7.54 -8.44 19.83
C GLY A 207 -7.37 -7.15 19.04
N GLY A 208 -6.69 -6.17 19.62
CA GLY A 208 -6.31 -4.95 18.92
C GLY A 208 -5.80 -3.89 19.88
N ILE A 209 -5.22 -2.84 19.35
CA ILE A 209 -4.62 -1.76 20.14
C ILE A 209 -5.45 -0.50 20.02
N ALA A 210 -5.92 0.01 21.14
CA ALA A 210 -6.71 1.23 21.20
C ALA A 210 -5.80 2.47 21.31
N ILE A 211 -5.96 3.40 20.38
CA ILE A 211 -5.14 4.62 20.31
C ILE A 211 -5.97 5.87 20.01
N SER A 212 -5.38 7.01 20.28
CA SER A 212 -5.77 8.27 19.65
C SER A 212 -4.57 8.88 18.93
N ALA A 213 -4.62 8.89 17.62
CA ALA A 213 -3.60 9.56 16.81
C ALA A 213 -3.60 11.09 16.99
N ALA A 214 -4.71 11.67 17.49
CA ALA A 214 -4.82 13.09 17.76
C ALA A 214 -4.15 13.50 19.09
N THR A 215 -4.26 12.66 20.13
CA THR A 215 -3.74 12.97 21.48
C THR A 215 -2.45 12.25 21.82
N GLY A 216 -2.07 11.23 21.04
CA GLY A 216 -0.93 10.36 21.32
C GLY A 216 -1.23 9.22 22.31
N ALA A 217 -2.44 9.10 22.83
CA ALA A 217 -2.79 8.03 23.76
C ALA A 217 -2.64 6.65 23.11
N GLY A 218 -2.05 5.69 23.82
CA GLY A 218 -1.86 4.30 23.38
C GLY A 218 -0.74 4.07 22.36
N ILE A 219 0.00 5.10 21.95
CA ILE A 219 1.07 4.99 20.93
C ILE A 219 2.24 4.12 21.42
N ASP A 220 2.65 4.22 22.70
CA ASP A 220 3.72 3.37 23.22
C ASP A 220 3.36 1.87 23.15
N ALA A 221 2.10 1.53 23.42
CA ALA A 221 1.60 0.16 23.29
C ALA A 221 1.61 -0.30 21.83
N LEU A 222 1.25 0.58 20.89
CA LEU A 222 1.27 0.30 19.46
C LEU A 222 2.73 0.05 18.99
N LEU A 223 3.68 0.91 19.36
CA LEU A 223 5.08 0.77 18.96
C LEU A 223 5.70 -0.54 19.48
N LYS A 224 5.39 -0.92 20.73
CA LYS A 224 5.83 -2.22 21.29
C LYS A 224 5.23 -3.40 20.51
N ALA A 225 3.94 -3.36 20.19
CA ALA A 225 3.32 -4.44 19.45
C ALA A 225 3.84 -4.55 18.02
N ILE A 226 4.16 -3.43 17.37
CA ILE A 226 4.83 -3.43 16.08
C ILE A 226 6.19 -4.13 16.19
N GLU A 227 7.00 -3.77 17.18
CA GLU A 227 8.31 -4.35 17.38
C GLU A 227 8.24 -5.86 17.67
N GLU A 228 7.30 -6.29 18.52
CA GLU A 228 7.04 -7.70 18.80
C GLU A 228 6.56 -8.48 17.58
N ALA A 229 5.72 -7.86 16.72
CA ALA A 229 5.24 -8.48 15.49
C ALA A 229 6.38 -8.65 14.48
N LEU A 230 7.19 -7.61 14.28
CA LEU A 230 8.35 -7.66 13.38
C LEU A 230 9.42 -8.65 13.88
N ALA A 231 9.62 -8.75 15.20
CA ALA A 231 10.55 -9.73 15.75
C ALA A 231 10.12 -11.19 15.48
N LYS A 232 8.83 -11.47 15.31
CA LYS A 232 8.31 -12.80 14.96
C LYS A 232 8.53 -13.17 13.49
N THR A 233 8.65 -12.19 12.61
CA THR A 233 8.91 -12.40 11.18
C THR A 233 10.39 -12.47 10.85
N GLN A 234 11.25 -12.24 11.85
CA GLN A 234 12.70 -12.25 11.71
C GLN A 234 13.30 -13.49 12.35
N VAL A 235 14.12 -14.21 11.60
CA VAL A 235 14.86 -15.39 12.09
C VAL A 235 16.28 -14.97 12.40
N LYS A 236 16.73 -15.26 13.63
CA LYS A 236 18.13 -15.19 13.98
C LYS A 236 18.86 -16.40 13.42
N LEU A 237 19.87 -16.17 12.61
CA LEU A 237 20.72 -17.21 12.04
C LEU A 237 22.17 -16.99 12.46
N ASP A 238 22.72 -17.96 13.17
CA ASP A 238 24.14 -17.98 13.46
C ASP A 238 24.88 -18.78 12.37
N ILE A 239 25.79 -18.12 11.68
CA ILE A 239 26.57 -18.70 10.60
C ILE A 239 28.06 -18.54 10.84
N VAL A 240 28.84 -19.47 10.31
CA VAL A 240 30.28 -19.40 10.23
C VAL A 240 30.69 -19.29 8.78
N VAL A 241 31.34 -18.22 8.41
CA VAL A 241 31.86 -18.02 7.05
C VAL A 241 33.37 -18.25 7.05
N PRO A 242 33.87 -19.37 6.46
CA PRO A 242 35.29 -19.61 6.34
C PRO A 242 36.00 -18.47 5.60
N TYR A 243 37.23 -18.16 5.99
CA TYR A 243 38.02 -17.06 5.38
C TYR A 243 38.25 -17.21 3.89
N GLU A 244 38.19 -18.43 3.37
CA GLU A 244 38.30 -18.71 1.93
C GLU A 244 37.11 -18.18 1.12
N LYS A 245 35.95 -17.99 1.77
CA LYS A 245 34.70 -17.51 1.15
C LYS A 245 34.48 -16.00 1.34
N TYR A 246 35.51 -15.20 1.17
CA TYR A 246 35.43 -13.74 1.33
C TYR A 246 34.33 -13.06 0.50
N ALA A 247 34.05 -13.55 -0.72
CA ALA A 247 32.98 -13.03 -1.56
C ALA A 247 31.59 -13.22 -0.92
N ALA A 248 31.36 -14.36 -0.26
CA ALA A 248 30.11 -14.62 0.47
C ALA A 248 29.97 -13.66 1.69
N LEU A 249 31.07 -13.41 2.42
CA LEU A 249 31.09 -12.46 3.53
C LEU A 249 30.70 -11.04 3.08
N GLN A 250 31.22 -10.59 1.94
CA GLN A 250 30.89 -9.30 1.37
C GLN A 250 29.41 -9.22 0.94
N MET A 251 28.87 -10.29 0.36
CA MET A 251 27.48 -10.39 -0.03
C MET A 251 26.56 -10.32 1.20
N ILE A 252 26.85 -11.08 2.24
CA ILE A 252 26.09 -11.07 3.52
C ILE A 252 26.09 -9.70 4.13
N ARG A 253 27.25 -9.00 4.18
CA ARG A 253 27.33 -7.63 4.69
C ARG A 253 26.51 -6.60 3.92
N GLN A 254 26.19 -6.88 2.65
CA GLN A 254 25.38 -6.01 1.81
C GLN A 254 23.87 -6.31 1.90
N THR A 255 23.50 -7.55 2.25
CA THR A 255 22.11 -8.03 2.16
C THR A 255 21.49 -8.35 3.50
N ALA A 256 22.25 -8.64 4.56
CA ALA A 256 21.75 -9.06 5.85
C ALA A 256 22.03 -8.03 6.97
N THR A 257 21.15 -7.98 7.97
CA THR A 257 21.41 -7.22 9.21
C THR A 257 22.28 -8.04 10.12
N ILE A 258 23.48 -7.54 10.41
CA ILE A 258 24.45 -8.20 11.30
C ILE A 258 24.22 -7.70 12.73
N LEU A 259 23.87 -8.63 13.64
CA LEU A 259 23.70 -8.34 15.06
C LEU A 259 25.01 -8.46 15.83
N ALA A 260 25.84 -9.43 15.48
CA ALA A 260 27.14 -9.66 16.06
C ALA A 260 28.10 -10.27 15.02
N GLU A 261 29.37 -9.90 15.10
CA GLU A 261 30.44 -10.44 14.26
C GLU A 261 31.67 -10.69 15.12
N THR A 262 32.17 -11.92 15.11
CA THR A 262 33.42 -12.31 15.77
C THR A 262 34.30 -13.09 14.81
N HIS A 263 35.62 -12.95 14.96
CA HIS A 263 36.60 -13.64 14.13
C HIS A 263 37.27 -14.71 14.98
N GLU A 264 37.14 -15.97 14.58
CA GLU A 264 37.72 -17.13 15.24
C GLU A 264 38.65 -17.89 14.27
N GLU A 265 39.33 -18.95 14.76
CA GLU A 265 40.32 -19.67 13.94
C GLU A 265 39.70 -20.35 12.70
N ASP A 266 38.42 -20.75 12.77
CA ASP A 266 37.68 -21.46 11.72
C ASP A 266 36.96 -20.54 10.73
N GLY A 267 36.88 -19.21 11.02
CA GLY A 267 36.25 -18.25 10.15
C GLY A 267 35.65 -17.05 10.87
N THR A 268 34.79 -16.33 10.16
CA THR A 268 33.99 -15.23 10.73
C THR A 268 32.65 -15.77 11.19
N HIS A 269 32.40 -15.73 12.48
CA HIS A 269 31.12 -16.05 13.09
C HIS A 269 30.22 -14.82 13.05
N MET A 270 29.02 -14.98 12.52
CA MET A 270 28.08 -13.88 12.36
C MET A 270 26.70 -14.30 12.87
N THR A 271 26.08 -13.47 13.70
CA THR A 271 24.67 -13.57 14.02
C THR A 271 23.92 -12.61 13.12
N LEU A 272 23.10 -13.17 12.24
CA LEU A 272 22.31 -12.43 11.26
C LEU A 272 20.86 -12.36 11.69
N LEU A 273 20.19 -11.29 11.29
CA LEU A 273 18.75 -11.16 11.33
C LEU A 273 18.24 -11.18 9.89
N LEU A 274 17.45 -12.19 9.55
CA LEU A 274 16.87 -12.37 8.22
C LEU A 274 15.35 -12.40 8.31
N ASN A 275 14.66 -11.88 7.30
CA ASN A 275 13.23 -12.08 7.17
C ASN A 275 12.94 -13.53 6.74
N GLU A 276 11.85 -14.12 7.25
CA GLU A 276 11.47 -15.52 6.99
C GLU A 276 11.31 -15.82 5.48
N SER A 277 11.06 -14.80 4.67
CA SER A 277 10.97 -14.89 3.20
C SER A 277 12.34 -15.01 2.49
N GLU A 278 13.45 -14.88 3.20
CA GLU A 278 14.83 -14.89 2.66
C GLU A 278 15.61 -16.16 3.05
N THR A 279 14.97 -17.05 3.82
CA THR A 279 15.51 -18.38 4.19
C THR A 279 15.13 -19.43 3.15
#